data_e9e1c2fb8c23b755c386d815420fdbd6
#
_entry.id   e9e1c2fb8c23b755c386d815420fdbd6
#
_cell.length_a   1.000
_cell.length_b   1.000
_cell.length_c   1.000
_cell.angle_alpha   90.00
_cell.angle_beta   90.00
_cell.angle_gamma   90.00
#
_symmetry.space_group_name_H-M   'P 1'
#
loop_
_entity.id
_entity.type
_entity.pdbx_description
1 polymer ?
#
loop_
_entity_poly.entity_id
_entity_poly.type
_entity_poly.pdbx_seq_one_letter_code
_entity_poly.pdbx_strand_id
1 'polypeptide(L)'
;MVKNVKFTIMKKTFIIISVLFCCLGLSAKVKPIEQRPQDIITYSYELRSNHSVSFPLGGIEYSYEGRVADRWSLIGRFGLVPVGFAASSAPELSTIQLVSGIGATFEARWYSNIAKRAECGRSTYNNSSDFVSMRLRANTGDGLEVSFTPSYGIRRCFGRLWFHEITFGPKIGITTEYGLFLAPHIQYRIGLAF
;
A
#
# COMPACT_ATOMS: atom_id res chain seq x y z
N MET A 1 25.74 -28.81 -6.85
CA MET A 1 26.41 -27.63 -6.22
C MET A 1 25.68 -26.30 -6.46
N VAL A 2 24.71 -26.19 -7.33
CA VAL A 2 24.01 -24.93 -7.70
C VAL A 2 22.83 -24.54 -6.75
N LYS A 3 22.25 -25.48 -6.01
CA LYS A 3 21.10 -25.20 -5.12
C LYS A 3 21.42 -24.31 -3.90
N ASN A 4 22.64 -24.35 -3.39
CA ASN A 4 23.00 -23.59 -2.17
C ASN A 4 23.26 -22.11 -2.42
N VAL A 5 23.64 -21.72 -3.63
CA VAL A 5 23.93 -20.31 -3.95
C VAL A 5 22.64 -19.46 -4.04
N LYS A 6 21.57 -20.02 -4.62
CA LYS A 6 20.28 -19.29 -4.72
C LYS A 6 19.65 -18.98 -3.36
N PHE A 7 19.75 -19.90 -2.40
CA PHE A 7 19.20 -19.71 -1.07
C PHE A 7 19.95 -18.66 -0.24
N THR A 8 21.26 -18.52 -0.46
CA THR A 8 22.11 -17.53 0.23
C THR A 8 21.85 -16.12 -0.29
N ILE A 9 21.61 -15.96 -1.59
CA ILE A 9 21.30 -14.65 -2.20
C ILE A 9 19.95 -14.14 -1.71
N MET A 10 18.91 -14.99 -1.71
CA MET A 10 17.59 -14.63 -1.18
C MET A 10 17.64 -14.19 0.29
N LYS A 11 18.39 -14.88 1.15
CA LYS A 11 18.55 -14.47 2.56
C LYS A 11 19.23 -13.12 2.71
N LYS A 12 20.27 -12.83 1.92
CA LYS A 12 20.97 -11.53 1.95
C LYS A 12 20.10 -10.38 1.47
N THR A 13 19.31 -10.59 0.42
CA THR A 13 18.39 -9.57 -0.11
C THR A 13 17.27 -9.26 0.88
N PHE A 14 16.73 -10.28 1.55
CA PHE A 14 15.69 -10.11 2.58
C PHE A 14 16.20 -9.34 3.80
N ILE A 15 17.43 -9.59 4.22
CA ILE A 15 18.09 -8.87 5.34
C ILE A 15 18.32 -7.41 4.97
N ILE A 16 18.78 -7.11 3.76
CA ILE A 16 19.01 -5.74 3.29
C ILE A 16 17.70 -4.95 3.25
N ILE A 17 16.61 -5.54 2.75
CA ILE A 17 15.29 -4.92 2.71
C ILE A 17 14.77 -4.70 4.14
N SER A 18 14.96 -5.64 5.06
CA SER A 18 14.54 -5.52 6.46
C SER A 18 15.34 -4.42 7.19
N VAL A 19 16.64 -4.30 6.95
CA VAL A 19 17.49 -3.25 7.53
C VAL A 19 17.12 -1.86 6.97
N LEU A 20 16.87 -1.73 5.68
CA LEU A 20 16.37 -0.48 5.09
C LEU A 20 15.02 -0.07 5.71
N PHE A 21 14.14 -1.03 5.98
CA PHE A 21 12.83 -0.78 6.60
C PHE A 21 12.95 -0.32 8.05
N CYS A 22 13.89 -0.88 8.83
CA CYS A 22 14.21 -0.42 10.19
C CYS A 22 14.83 0.99 10.22
N CYS A 23 15.70 1.31 9.27
CA CYS A 23 16.35 2.63 9.21
C CYS A 23 15.38 3.75 8.85
N LEU A 24 14.35 3.48 8.04
CA LEU A 24 13.31 4.46 7.69
C LEU A 24 12.30 4.69 8.84
N GLY A 25 12.22 3.78 9.81
CA GLY A 25 11.32 3.88 10.98
C GLY A 25 11.91 4.60 12.19
N LEU A 26 13.23 4.77 12.26
CA LEU A 26 13.93 5.19 13.48
C LEU A 26 14.28 6.68 13.57
N SER A 27 13.92 7.52 12.61
CA SER A 27 14.36 8.92 12.59
C SER A 27 13.29 9.96 12.93
N ALA A 28 12.38 9.66 13.84
CA ALA A 28 11.51 10.67 14.43
C ALA A 28 11.73 10.74 15.96
N LYS A 29 12.82 11.35 16.38
CA LYS A 29 12.89 11.90 17.74
C LYS A 29 11.83 12.99 17.84
N VAL A 30 10.69 12.63 18.41
CA VAL A 30 9.64 13.58 18.79
C VAL A 30 10.24 14.48 19.87
N LYS A 31 10.48 15.75 19.54
CA LYS A 31 10.74 16.77 20.57
C LYS A 31 9.53 16.81 21.51
N PRO A 32 9.72 16.86 22.84
CA PRO A 32 8.62 17.10 23.76
C PRO A 32 7.93 18.41 23.34
N ILE A 33 6.63 18.36 23.15
CA ILE A 33 5.82 19.56 22.89
C ILE A 33 5.82 20.32 24.20
N GLU A 34 6.48 21.45 24.23
CA GLU A 34 6.35 22.46 25.26
C GLU A 34 4.86 22.77 25.38
N GLN A 35 4.29 22.54 26.58
CA GLN A 35 2.87 22.73 26.85
C GLN A 35 2.52 24.21 26.60
N ARG A 36 1.96 24.51 25.44
CA ARG A 36 1.28 25.79 25.23
C ARG A 36 -0.01 25.81 26.03
N PRO A 37 -0.39 26.99 26.55
CA PRO A 37 -1.67 27.14 27.26
C PRO A 37 -2.79 26.57 26.41
N GLN A 38 -3.67 25.81 27.03
CA GLN A 38 -4.79 25.10 26.40
C GLN A 38 -5.82 26.12 25.89
N ASP A 39 -5.58 26.71 24.73
CA ASP A 39 -6.68 27.01 23.85
C ASP A 39 -7.26 25.68 23.43
N ILE A 40 -8.53 25.45 23.73
CA ILE A 40 -9.28 24.24 23.35
C ILE A 40 -9.36 24.24 21.82
N ILE A 41 -8.25 23.88 21.19
CA ILE A 41 -8.23 23.58 19.77
C ILE A 41 -8.85 22.19 19.69
N THR A 42 -10.15 22.17 19.44
CA THR A 42 -10.84 20.96 19.01
C THR A 42 -10.14 20.51 17.73
N TYR A 43 -9.22 19.56 17.84
CA TYR A 43 -8.56 18.96 16.67
C TYR A 43 -9.62 18.18 15.91
N SER A 44 -10.30 18.87 15.02
CA SER A 44 -11.24 18.27 14.09
C SER A 44 -10.43 17.43 13.11
N TYR A 45 -10.38 16.13 13.36
CA TYR A 45 -9.92 15.21 12.32
C TYR A 45 -11.07 15.02 11.34
N GLU A 46 -10.80 15.28 10.11
CA GLU A 46 -11.77 15.10 9.05
C GLU A 46 -11.13 14.28 7.93
N LEU A 47 -11.76 13.12 7.62
CA LEU A 47 -11.43 12.43 6.38
C LEU A 47 -11.79 13.33 5.21
N ARG A 48 -10.88 13.47 4.26
CA ARG A 48 -11.10 14.26 3.06
C ARG A 48 -11.21 13.36 1.85
N SER A 49 -12.14 13.72 0.97
CA SER A 49 -12.13 13.17 -0.37
C SER A 49 -10.93 13.73 -1.12
N ASN A 50 -10.20 12.88 -1.80
CA ASN A 50 -9.02 13.28 -2.54
C ASN A 50 -8.83 12.43 -3.80
N HIS A 51 -8.13 13.01 -4.75
CA HIS A 51 -7.61 12.32 -5.92
C HIS A 51 -6.16 11.95 -5.67
N SER A 52 -5.70 10.86 -6.24
CA SER A 52 -4.28 10.55 -6.18
C SER A 52 -3.79 9.78 -7.39
N VAL A 53 -2.52 10.00 -7.71
CA VAL A 53 -1.77 9.18 -8.66
C VAL A 53 -0.68 8.47 -7.88
N SER A 54 -0.64 7.17 -7.98
CA SER A 54 0.31 6.34 -7.25
C SER A 54 1.08 5.41 -8.17
N PHE A 55 2.27 5.08 -7.72
CA PHE A 55 3.21 4.21 -8.41
C PHE A 55 3.41 2.95 -7.54
N PRO A 56 2.56 1.92 -7.71
CA PRO A 56 2.91 0.60 -7.21
C PRO A 56 4.15 0.09 -7.95
N LEU A 57 4.92 -0.83 -7.33
CA LEU A 57 6.09 -1.40 -7.98
C LEU A 57 5.71 -1.97 -9.36
N GLY A 58 6.17 -1.30 -10.43
CA GLY A 58 5.91 -1.71 -11.82
C GLY A 58 4.59 -1.26 -12.42
N GLY A 59 3.96 -0.21 -11.90
CA GLY A 59 2.72 0.29 -12.44
C GLY A 59 2.44 1.76 -12.15
N ILE A 60 1.31 2.23 -12.64
CA ILE A 60 0.76 3.56 -12.36
C ILE A 60 -0.74 3.42 -12.17
N GLU A 61 -1.26 3.93 -11.07
CA GLU A 61 -2.68 3.90 -10.73
C GLU A 61 -3.18 5.33 -10.43
N TYR A 62 -4.29 5.69 -11.04
CA TYR A 62 -5.11 6.82 -10.60
C TYR A 62 -6.14 6.32 -9.60
N SER A 63 -6.43 7.10 -8.58
CA SER A 63 -7.49 6.78 -7.62
C SER A 63 -8.26 8.01 -7.16
N TYR A 64 -9.53 7.76 -6.86
CA TYR A 64 -10.39 8.67 -6.14
C TYR A 64 -10.82 8.04 -4.83
N GLU A 65 -10.61 8.74 -3.73
CA GLU A 65 -11.06 8.40 -2.40
C GLU A 65 -12.18 9.32 -1.99
N GLY A 66 -13.38 8.78 -1.79
CA GLY A 66 -14.55 9.49 -1.30
C GLY A 66 -14.81 9.19 0.18
N ARG A 67 -14.96 10.23 1.01
CA ARG A 67 -15.42 10.08 2.39
C ARG A 67 -16.90 9.65 2.40
N VAL A 68 -17.24 8.64 3.18
CA VAL A 68 -18.63 8.19 3.39
C VAL A 68 -19.09 8.35 4.84
N ALA A 69 -18.17 8.33 5.80
CA ALA A 69 -18.44 8.58 7.22
C ALA A 69 -17.16 9.08 7.90
N ASP A 70 -17.22 9.37 9.21
CA ASP A 70 -16.10 9.97 9.97
C ASP A 70 -14.81 9.14 9.90
N ARG A 71 -14.93 7.84 9.79
CA ARG A 71 -13.77 6.92 9.73
C ARG A 71 -13.81 5.99 8.53
N TRP A 72 -14.75 6.20 7.60
CA TRP A 72 -14.92 5.35 6.44
C TRP A 72 -14.73 6.10 5.14
N SER A 73 -14.00 5.51 4.23
CA SER A 73 -13.89 5.96 2.85
C SER A 73 -14.08 4.80 1.87
N LEU A 74 -14.49 5.17 0.67
CA LEU A 74 -14.54 4.28 -0.49
C LEU A 74 -13.54 4.78 -1.52
N ILE A 75 -12.80 3.86 -2.13
CA ILE A 75 -11.77 4.17 -3.10
C ILE A 75 -12.00 3.39 -4.37
N GLY A 76 -12.07 4.11 -5.47
CA GLY A 76 -11.96 3.55 -6.81
C GLY A 76 -10.55 3.77 -7.36
N ARG A 77 -9.93 2.73 -7.93
CA ARG A 77 -8.62 2.84 -8.61
C ARG A 77 -8.68 2.21 -9.97
N PHE A 78 -7.92 2.80 -10.88
CA PHE A 78 -7.74 2.28 -12.23
C PHE A 78 -6.33 2.60 -12.71
N GLY A 79 -5.73 1.66 -13.44
CA GLY A 79 -4.38 1.88 -13.99
C GLY A 79 -3.68 0.62 -14.44
N LEU A 80 -2.40 0.79 -14.71
CA LEU A 80 -1.47 -0.31 -14.96
C LEU A 80 -0.99 -0.84 -13.61
N VAL A 81 -1.18 -2.12 -13.37
CA VAL A 81 -0.85 -2.74 -12.08
C VAL A 81 0.08 -3.92 -12.28
N PRO A 82 1.00 -4.17 -11.34
CA PRO A 82 1.79 -5.38 -11.37
C PRO A 82 0.86 -6.59 -11.12
N VAL A 83 0.93 -7.56 -12.00
CA VAL A 83 0.14 -8.80 -11.93
C VAL A 83 0.97 -9.94 -11.36
N GLY A 84 2.26 -9.98 -11.68
CA GLY A 84 3.16 -11.02 -11.20
C GLY A 84 4.60 -10.83 -11.65
N PHE A 85 5.43 -11.76 -11.25
CA PHE A 85 6.81 -11.86 -11.70
C PHE A 85 6.94 -13.14 -12.52
N ALA A 86 7.19 -13.01 -13.81
CA ALA A 86 7.55 -14.15 -14.66
C ALA A 86 9.07 -14.37 -14.59
N ALA A 87 9.47 -15.58 -14.19
CA ALA A 87 10.87 -16.01 -14.22
C ALA A 87 11.09 -16.86 -15.48
N SER A 88 11.87 -16.35 -16.42
CA SER A 88 12.32 -17.14 -17.55
C SER A 88 13.41 -18.11 -17.10
N SER A 89 13.22 -19.40 -17.32
CA SER A 89 14.19 -20.46 -17.03
C SER A 89 15.12 -20.77 -18.21
N ALA A 90 15.32 -19.82 -19.12
CA ALA A 90 16.29 -19.98 -20.18
C ALA A 90 17.70 -20.14 -19.59
N PRO A 91 18.51 -21.09 -20.06
CA PRO A 91 19.77 -21.45 -19.42
C PRO A 91 20.84 -20.34 -19.42
N GLU A 92 20.66 -19.30 -20.19
CA GLU A 92 21.68 -18.26 -20.34
C GLU A 92 21.39 -16.95 -19.61
N LEU A 93 20.13 -16.66 -19.22
CA LEU A 93 19.80 -15.44 -18.47
C LEU A 93 18.52 -15.64 -17.67
N SER A 94 18.63 -15.73 -16.35
CA SER A 94 17.46 -15.69 -15.47
C SER A 94 16.94 -14.25 -15.41
N THR A 95 16.04 -13.90 -16.29
CA THR A 95 15.40 -12.58 -16.34
C THR A 95 14.11 -12.63 -15.52
N ILE A 96 14.02 -11.80 -14.50
CA ILE A 96 12.76 -11.55 -13.80
C ILE A 96 12.02 -10.47 -14.59
N GLN A 97 10.93 -10.84 -15.22
CA GLN A 97 10.05 -9.89 -15.91
C GLN A 97 8.89 -9.51 -15.00
N LEU A 98 8.64 -8.22 -14.87
CA LEU A 98 7.46 -7.70 -14.23
C LEU A 98 6.33 -7.68 -15.25
N VAL A 99 5.32 -8.52 -15.03
CA VAL A 99 4.12 -8.54 -15.85
C VAL A 99 3.14 -7.49 -15.31
N SER A 100 2.75 -6.56 -16.14
CA SER A 100 1.77 -5.52 -15.80
C SER A 100 0.53 -5.69 -16.66
N GLY A 101 -0.63 -5.49 -16.05
CA GLY A 101 -1.92 -5.53 -16.71
C GLY A 101 -2.77 -4.31 -16.37
N ILE A 102 -3.86 -4.12 -17.08
CA ILE A 102 -4.85 -3.11 -16.73
C ILE A 102 -5.67 -3.65 -15.57
N GLY A 103 -5.81 -2.84 -14.52
CA GLY A 103 -6.56 -3.22 -13.33
C GLY A 103 -7.53 -2.15 -12.88
N ALA A 104 -8.68 -2.61 -12.38
CA ALA A 104 -9.63 -1.82 -11.65
C ALA A 104 -9.75 -2.35 -10.23
N THR A 105 -9.82 -1.45 -9.25
CA THR A 105 -9.91 -1.80 -7.84
C THR A 105 -10.99 -0.98 -7.17
N PHE A 106 -11.81 -1.62 -6.38
CA PHE A 106 -12.74 -1.00 -5.45
C PHE A 106 -12.34 -1.38 -4.03
N GLU A 107 -12.22 -0.40 -3.12
CA GLU A 107 -11.75 -0.63 -1.77
C GLU A 107 -12.56 0.18 -0.77
N ALA A 108 -13.05 -0.49 0.29
CA ALA A 108 -13.60 0.16 1.47
C ALA A 108 -12.53 0.22 2.56
N ARG A 109 -12.34 1.39 3.17
CA ARG A 109 -11.36 1.62 4.25
C ARG A 109 -12.03 2.09 5.52
N TRP A 110 -11.57 1.53 6.61
CA TRP A 110 -11.85 2.01 7.95
C TRP A 110 -10.56 2.50 8.62
N TYR A 111 -10.53 3.78 8.97
CA TYR A 111 -9.38 4.43 9.59
C TYR A 111 -9.42 4.27 11.10
N SER A 112 -8.60 3.35 11.64
CA SER A 112 -8.67 2.92 13.04
C SER A 112 -8.14 3.97 14.02
N ASN A 113 -7.10 4.71 13.63
CA ASN A 113 -6.37 5.58 14.56
C ASN A 113 -6.31 7.06 14.12
N ILE A 114 -7.12 7.50 13.17
CA ILE A 114 -7.05 8.88 12.65
C ILE A 114 -7.36 9.92 13.73
N ALA A 115 -8.36 9.66 14.59
CA ALA A 115 -8.70 10.50 15.72
C ALA A 115 -7.55 10.63 16.71
N LYS A 116 -7.03 9.49 17.17
CA LYS A 116 -5.90 9.44 18.10
C LYS A 116 -4.66 10.15 17.56
N ARG A 117 -4.42 10.07 16.24
CA ARG A 117 -3.31 10.80 15.60
C ARG A 117 -3.50 12.31 15.69
N ALA A 118 -4.72 12.79 15.40
CA ALA A 118 -5.06 14.21 15.53
C ALA A 118 -4.89 14.71 16.97
N GLU A 119 -5.43 13.98 17.95
CA GLU A 119 -5.27 14.27 19.37
C GLU A 119 -3.80 14.35 19.81
N CYS A 120 -2.95 13.50 19.24
CA CYS A 120 -1.51 13.52 19.48
C CYS A 120 -0.75 14.57 18.64
N GLY A 121 -1.42 15.49 17.95
CA GLY A 121 -0.80 16.50 17.09
C GLY A 121 -0.07 15.93 15.87
N ARG A 122 -0.35 14.68 15.48
CA ARG A 122 0.25 14.06 14.30
C ARG A 122 -0.56 14.40 13.07
N SER A 123 0.11 14.61 11.94
CA SER A 123 -0.55 14.92 10.68
C SER A 123 -1.54 13.82 10.28
N THR A 124 -2.77 14.24 9.97
CA THR A 124 -3.83 13.44 9.35
C THR A 124 -4.09 13.88 7.90
N TYR A 125 -3.26 14.75 7.36
CA TYR A 125 -3.37 15.30 6.03
C TYR A 125 -3.40 14.19 4.97
N ASN A 126 -4.26 14.34 3.94
CA ASN A 126 -4.52 13.34 2.91
C ASN A 126 -4.80 11.94 3.49
N ASN A 127 -5.56 11.89 4.60
CA ASN A 127 -5.95 10.65 5.28
C ASN A 127 -4.74 9.84 5.80
N SER A 128 -3.67 10.53 6.25
CA SER A 128 -2.46 9.93 6.81
C SER A 128 -2.77 9.21 8.12
N SER A 129 -2.99 7.90 8.06
CA SER A 129 -3.41 7.07 9.20
C SER A 129 -3.16 5.59 8.94
N ASP A 130 -3.43 4.76 9.94
CA ASP A 130 -3.53 3.32 9.79
C ASP A 130 -4.98 2.96 9.47
N PHE A 131 -5.18 1.93 8.67
CA PHE A 131 -6.51 1.52 8.24
C PHE A 131 -6.62 0.01 8.06
N VAL A 132 -7.84 -0.48 8.17
CA VAL A 132 -8.24 -1.81 7.71
C VAL A 132 -9.03 -1.63 6.43
N SER A 133 -8.82 -2.48 5.47
CA SER A 133 -9.54 -2.37 4.18
C SER A 133 -10.00 -3.72 3.65
N MET A 134 -11.08 -3.63 2.87
CA MET A 134 -11.60 -4.72 2.04
C MET A 134 -11.50 -4.28 0.59
N ARG A 135 -10.75 -5.01 -0.21
CA ARG A 135 -10.43 -4.67 -1.58
C ARG A 135 -10.93 -5.74 -2.54
N LEU A 136 -11.67 -5.32 -3.54
CA LEU A 136 -11.99 -6.10 -4.73
C LEU A 136 -11.15 -5.59 -5.89
N ARG A 137 -10.44 -6.46 -6.59
CA ARG A 137 -9.65 -6.11 -7.76
C ARG A 137 -10.00 -7.03 -8.91
N ALA A 138 -10.14 -6.43 -10.08
CA ALA A 138 -10.14 -7.13 -11.36
C ALA A 138 -8.95 -6.62 -12.17
N ASN A 139 -8.17 -7.51 -12.76
CA ASN A 139 -7.07 -7.14 -13.62
C ASN A 139 -6.94 -8.10 -14.81
N THR A 140 -6.33 -7.59 -15.89
CA THR A 140 -5.99 -8.34 -17.08
C THR A 140 -4.47 -8.41 -17.16
N GLY A 141 -3.90 -9.57 -17.00
CA GLY A 141 -2.47 -9.82 -17.18
C GLY A 141 -2.34 -11.07 -18.03
N ASP A 142 -1.89 -12.15 -17.41
CA ASP A 142 -1.90 -13.49 -18.02
C ASP A 142 -3.30 -14.13 -17.89
N GLY A 143 -4.33 -13.42 -18.40
CA GLY A 143 -5.73 -13.78 -18.24
C GLY A 143 -6.51 -12.80 -17.33
N LEU A 144 -7.79 -13.08 -17.13
CA LEU A 144 -8.62 -12.29 -16.21
C LEU A 144 -8.47 -12.83 -14.78
N GLU A 145 -8.04 -11.97 -13.88
CA GLU A 145 -8.02 -12.24 -12.44
C GLU A 145 -9.06 -11.39 -11.72
N VAL A 146 -9.84 -12.00 -10.86
CA VAL A 146 -10.69 -11.31 -9.88
C VAL A 146 -10.26 -11.76 -8.49
N SER A 147 -9.97 -10.80 -7.60
CA SER A 147 -9.47 -11.10 -6.27
C SER A 147 -10.09 -10.22 -5.19
N PHE A 148 -10.23 -10.81 -4.00
CA PHE A 148 -10.63 -10.16 -2.77
C PHE A 148 -9.46 -10.18 -1.79
N THR A 149 -9.18 -9.02 -1.16
CA THR A 149 -8.03 -8.86 -0.28
C THR A 149 -8.44 -8.05 0.95
N PRO A 150 -8.80 -8.70 2.07
CA PRO A 150 -8.82 -8.01 3.35
C PRO A 150 -7.40 -7.67 3.74
N SER A 151 -7.16 -6.43 4.15
CA SER A 151 -5.80 -5.99 4.45
C SER A 151 -5.74 -4.93 5.56
N TYR A 152 -4.61 -4.90 6.24
CA TYR A 152 -4.22 -3.79 7.10
C TYR A 152 -3.25 -2.91 6.32
N GLY A 153 -3.38 -1.60 6.47
CA GLY A 153 -2.53 -0.65 5.78
C GLY A 153 -2.07 0.50 6.65
N ILE A 154 -0.95 1.06 6.27
CA ILE A 154 -0.35 2.23 6.88
C ILE A 154 -0.12 3.25 5.77
N ARG A 155 -0.75 4.43 5.88
CA ARG A 155 -0.52 5.55 4.97
C ARG A 155 0.14 6.69 5.74
N ARG A 156 1.22 7.25 5.18
CA ARG A 156 1.90 8.41 5.72
C ARG A 156 2.14 9.41 4.61
N CYS A 157 1.85 10.68 4.93
CA CYS A 157 2.09 11.79 4.01
C CYS A 157 3.34 12.55 4.43
N PHE A 158 4.11 13.00 3.45
CA PHE A 158 5.26 13.85 3.62
C PHE A 158 5.19 15.03 2.64
N GLY A 159 5.48 16.22 3.17
CA GLY A 159 5.16 17.44 2.45
C GLY A 159 3.64 17.63 2.29
N ARG A 160 3.25 18.33 1.22
CA ARG A 160 1.83 18.66 0.95
C ARG A 160 1.13 17.68 0.01
N LEU A 161 1.88 16.97 -0.82
CA LEU A 161 1.30 16.16 -1.90
C LEU A 161 1.68 14.69 -1.80
N TRP A 162 2.90 14.39 -1.35
CA TRP A 162 3.44 13.06 -1.37
C TRP A 162 2.87 12.18 -0.26
N PHE A 163 2.60 10.94 -0.60
CA PHE A 163 2.31 9.89 0.38
C PHE A 163 3.05 8.60 0.03
N HIS A 164 3.25 7.80 1.04
CA HIS A 164 3.57 6.40 0.89
C HIS A 164 2.58 5.54 1.65
N GLU A 165 2.32 4.37 1.12
CA GLU A 165 1.34 3.44 1.66
C GLU A 165 1.89 2.02 1.57
N ILE A 166 1.79 1.27 2.65
CA ILE A 166 2.04 -0.16 2.67
C ILE A 166 0.77 -0.87 3.10
N THR A 167 0.43 -1.96 2.41
CA THR A 167 -0.71 -2.81 2.77
C THR A 167 -0.26 -4.27 2.77
N PHE A 168 -0.82 -5.05 3.70
CA PHE A 168 -0.58 -6.48 3.80
C PHE A 168 -1.82 -7.21 4.25
N GLY A 169 -1.98 -8.45 3.78
CA GLY A 169 -3.13 -9.30 4.09
C GLY A 169 -3.16 -10.56 3.23
N PRO A 170 -4.15 -11.42 3.41
CA PRO A 170 -4.39 -12.52 2.50
C PRO A 170 -5.09 -12.04 1.23
N LYS A 171 -4.75 -12.61 0.09
CA LYS A 171 -5.41 -12.40 -1.20
C LYS A 171 -6.05 -13.72 -1.63
N ILE A 172 -7.34 -13.69 -1.84
CA ILE A 172 -8.12 -14.81 -2.36
C ILE A 172 -8.61 -14.40 -3.74
N GLY A 173 -8.40 -15.21 -4.75
CA GLY A 173 -8.79 -14.84 -6.08
C GLY A 173 -9.05 -16.05 -6.98
N ILE A 174 -9.59 -15.74 -8.14
CA ILE A 174 -9.80 -16.68 -9.22
C ILE A 174 -9.19 -16.12 -10.50
N THR A 175 -8.45 -16.95 -11.20
CA THR A 175 -7.90 -16.62 -12.51
C THR A 175 -8.47 -17.56 -13.57
N THR A 176 -8.53 -17.11 -14.80
CA THR A 176 -8.96 -17.95 -15.92
C THR A 176 -7.98 -19.07 -16.23
N GLU A 177 -6.72 -18.94 -15.82
CA GLU A 177 -5.68 -19.95 -16.12
C GLU A 177 -5.54 -21.01 -15.02
N TYR A 178 -5.56 -20.59 -13.75
CA TYR A 178 -5.20 -21.47 -12.62
C TYR A 178 -6.37 -21.76 -11.67
N GLY A 179 -7.54 -21.13 -11.91
CA GLY A 179 -8.69 -21.25 -11.02
C GLY A 179 -8.53 -20.51 -9.70
N LEU A 180 -9.06 -21.07 -8.62
CA LEU A 180 -9.03 -20.48 -7.27
C LEU A 180 -7.62 -20.54 -6.67
N PHE A 181 -7.18 -19.41 -6.08
CA PHE A 181 -5.90 -19.34 -5.39
C PHE A 181 -5.99 -18.53 -4.08
N LEU A 182 -5.07 -18.82 -3.17
CA LEU A 182 -4.81 -18.08 -1.95
C LEU A 182 -3.33 -17.71 -1.90
N ALA A 183 -3.03 -16.43 -1.69
CA ALA A 183 -1.66 -15.94 -1.64
C ALA A 183 -1.51 -14.83 -0.59
N PRO A 184 -0.32 -14.63 -0.01
CA PRO A 184 -0.02 -13.44 0.76
C PRO A 184 0.00 -12.22 -0.17
N HIS A 185 -0.56 -11.10 0.29
CA HIS A 185 -0.53 -9.83 -0.40
C HIS A 185 0.29 -8.83 0.41
N ILE A 186 1.33 -8.31 -0.19
CA ILE A 186 2.10 -7.18 0.33
C ILE A 186 2.25 -6.19 -0.81
N GLN A 187 1.83 -4.95 -0.59
CA GLN A 187 1.92 -3.90 -1.60
C GLN A 187 2.46 -2.62 -0.99
N TYR A 188 3.46 -2.06 -1.64
CA TYR A 188 3.98 -0.72 -1.37
C TYR A 188 3.62 0.21 -2.52
N ARG A 189 3.20 1.42 -2.18
CA ARG A 189 2.92 2.51 -3.12
C ARG A 189 3.55 3.80 -2.65
N ILE A 190 4.02 4.58 -3.59
CA ILE A 190 4.33 5.98 -3.40
C ILE A 190 3.47 6.78 -4.37
N GLY A 191 3.04 7.99 -4.01
CA GLY A 191 2.18 8.75 -4.90
C GLY A 191 1.99 10.19 -4.47
N LEU A 192 1.19 10.87 -5.29
CA LEU A 192 0.76 12.24 -5.09
C LEU A 192 -0.74 12.23 -4.82
N ALA A 193 -1.19 12.95 -3.77
CA ALA A 193 -2.60 13.16 -3.44
C ALA A 193 -2.93 14.66 -3.50
N PHE A 194 -4.09 15.01 -4.09
CA PHE A 194 -4.53 16.38 -4.36
C PHE A 194 -6.06 16.49 -4.36
#